data_11e197ed39a80ff0ac95effb09b008e4
#
_entry.id   11e197ed39a80ff0ac95effb09b008e4
#
_cell.length_a   1.000
_cell.length_b   1.000
_cell.length_c   1.000
_cell.angle_alpha   90.00
_cell.angle_beta   90.00
_cell.angle_gamma   90.00
#
_symmetry.space_group_name_H-M   'P 1'
#
loop_
_entity.id
_entity.type
_entity.pdbx_description
1 polymer ?
#
loop_
_entity_poly.entity_id
_entity_poly.type
_entity_poly.pdbx_seq_one_letter_code
_entity_poly.pdbx_strand_id
1 'polypeptide(L)'
;YMMAQLNAEAYKARITRLEALKESVYINTKLAADVEINQSTKLYTDNIKRAYYTNLFDIQQGLGVGFNVAQMPVDVIQEILKNNWSGKHFSKRVWHNTDVLAKQLEEVITSGLMSGKSSRRMAQELRELTDYGKFACERLIRTETTYITNAAEIESYKECRIDRYIFIATLDLRTSSVCREHDREVYEVEKAEAGVNLPPLHPHCRSTTRAYLGESTLNDIKRRARDPETGKTYLVPGEMAYKQWYEKFVVQKG
;
A
#
# COMPACT_ATOMS: atom_id res chain seq x y z
N TYR A 1 -26.63 -52.66 16.02
CA TYR A 1 -26.86 -52.37 14.59
C TYR A 1 -27.61 -51.03 14.43
N MET A 2 -28.71 -50.80 15.12
CA MET A 2 -29.50 -49.55 15.07
C MET A 2 -28.74 -48.32 15.56
N MET A 3 -27.94 -48.44 16.63
CA MET A 3 -27.03 -47.34 17.10
C MET A 3 -25.95 -47.00 16.09
N ALA A 4 -25.43 -47.97 15.36
CA ALA A 4 -24.43 -47.72 14.30
C ALA A 4 -25.04 -47.00 13.09
N GLN A 5 -26.27 -47.30 12.70
CA GLN A 5 -26.99 -46.60 11.64
C GLN A 5 -27.34 -45.16 12.03
N LEU A 6 -27.87 -44.93 13.24
CA LEU A 6 -28.18 -43.60 13.76
C LEU A 6 -26.92 -42.71 13.84
N ASN A 7 -25.79 -43.29 14.24
CA ASN A 7 -24.51 -42.61 14.24
C ASN A 7 -24.00 -42.30 12.82
N ALA A 8 -24.21 -43.19 11.86
CA ALA A 8 -23.84 -42.98 10.46
C ALA A 8 -24.67 -41.86 9.81
N GLU A 9 -25.98 -41.80 10.04
CA GLU A 9 -26.83 -40.72 9.52
C GLU A 9 -26.51 -39.36 10.16
N ALA A 10 -26.30 -39.33 11.49
CA ALA A 10 -25.87 -38.12 12.18
C ALA A 10 -24.49 -37.63 11.69
N TYR A 11 -23.57 -38.54 11.39
CA TYR A 11 -22.26 -38.25 10.84
C TYR A 11 -22.37 -37.70 9.40
N LYS A 12 -23.20 -38.32 8.58
CA LYS A 12 -23.47 -37.88 7.20
C LYS A 12 -24.09 -36.48 7.17
N ALA A 13 -25.05 -36.19 8.03
CA ALA A 13 -25.65 -34.87 8.16
C ALA A 13 -24.63 -33.79 8.59
N ARG A 14 -23.68 -34.14 9.46
CA ARG A 14 -22.59 -33.25 9.86
C ARG A 14 -21.65 -32.95 8.71
N ILE A 15 -21.28 -33.95 7.89
CA ILE A 15 -20.44 -33.78 6.70
C ILE A 15 -21.13 -32.84 5.71
N THR A 16 -22.39 -33.07 5.37
CA THR A 16 -23.15 -32.21 4.43
C THR A 16 -23.23 -30.76 4.91
N ARG A 17 -23.45 -30.57 6.21
CA ARG A 17 -23.46 -29.22 6.81
C ARG A 17 -22.10 -28.54 6.75
N LEU A 18 -21.01 -29.28 6.94
CA LEU A 18 -19.65 -28.78 6.84
C LEU A 18 -19.32 -28.37 5.39
N GLU A 19 -19.70 -29.21 4.41
CA GLU A 19 -19.51 -28.92 2.99
C GLU A 19 -20.25 -27.64 2.58
N ALA A 20 -21.51 -27.50 2.95
CA ALA A 20 -22.29 -26.29 2.70
C ALA A 20 -21.66 -25.03 3.34
N LEU A 21 -21.10 -25.17 4.55
CA LEU A 21 -20.43 -24.07 5.23
C LEU A 21 -19.12 -23.67 4.52
N LYS A 22 -18.34 -24.64 4.05
CA LYS A 22 -17.12 -24.41 3.26
C LYS A 22 -17.42 -23.65 1.97
N GLU A 23 -18.44 -24.08 1.25
CA GLU A 23 -18.88 -23.41 0.03
C GLU A 23 -19.34 -21.97 0.29
N SER A 24 -20.11 -21.75 1.35
CA SER A 24 -20.52 -20.42 1.78
C SER A 24 -19.33 -19.53 2.13
N VAL A 25 -18.34 -20.03 2.85
CA VAL A 25 -17.09 -19.29 3.16
C VAL A 25 -16.37 -18.93 1.86
N TYR A 26 -16.21 -19.87 0.94
CA TYR A 26 -15.56 -19.63 -0.34
C TYR A 26 -16.26 -18.55 -1.16
N ILE A 27 -17.59 -18.64 -1.33
CA ILE A 27 -18.39 -17.66 -2.08
C ILE A 27 -18.25 -16.27 -1.44
N ASN A 28 -18.42 -16.15 -0.12
CA ASN A 28 -18.36 -14.86 0.56
C ASN A 28 -16.96 -14.23 0.48
N THR A 29 -15.90 -15.02 0.57
CA THR A 29 -14.53 -14.50 0.40
C THR A 29 -14.27 -14.03 -1.02
N LYS A 30 -14.80 -14.69 -2.06
CA LYS A 30 -14.71 -14.22 -3.45
C LYS A 30 -15.48 -12.93 -3.69
N LEU A 31 -16.69 -12.81 -3.15
CA LEU A 31 -17.47 -11.57 -3.21
C LEU A 31 -16.74 -10.41 -2.52
N ALA A 32 -16.12 -10.67 -1.36
CA ALA A 32 -15.31 -9.66 -0.67
C ALA A 32 -14.11 -9.20 -1.52
N ALA A 33 -13.42 -10.13 -2.20
CA ALA A 33 -12.32 -9.80 -3.10
C ALA A 33 -12.77 -8.93 -4.29
N ASP A 34 -13.90 -9.25 -4.92
CA ASP A 34 -14.45 -8.45 -6.01
C ASP A 34 -14.79 -7.02 -5.56
N VAL A 35 -15.40 -6.87 -4.40
CA VAL A 35 -15.70 -5.55 -3.81
C VAL A 35 -14.40 -4.79 -3.53
N GLU A 36 -13.40 -5.42 -2.94
CA GLU A 36 -12.09 -4.81 -2.64
C GLU A 36 -11.40 -4.34 -3.93
N ILE A 37 -11.37 -5.17 -4.98
CA ILE A 37 -10.75 -4.82 -6.27
C ILE A 37 -11.47 -3.63 -6.91
N ASN A 38 -12.79 -3.63 -6.95
CA ASN A 38 -13.57 -2.56 -7.55
C ASN A 38 -13.40 -1.24 -6.81
N GLN A 39 -13.48 -1.24 -5.48
CA GLN A 39 -13.30 -0.05 -4.65
C GLN A 39 -11.85 0.47 -4.74
N SER A 40 -10.87 -0.43 -4.68
CA SER A 40 -9.46 -0.07 -4.81
C SER A 40 -9.15 0.51 -6.19
N THR A 41 -9.67 -0.06 -7.27
CA THR A 41 -9.48 0.46 -8.64
C THR A 41 -10.01 1.88 -8.76
N LYS A 42 -11.20 2.16 -8.22
CA LYS A 42 -11.76 3.51 -8.20
C LYS A 42 -10.89 4.47 -7.39
N LEU A 43 -10.53 4.09 -6.18
CA LEU A 43 -9.66 4.88 -5.30
C LEU A 43 -8.31 5.19 -5.97
N TYR A 44 -7.70 4.19 -6.60
CA TYR A 44 -6.41 4.35 -7.27
C TYR A 44 -6.52 5.26 -8.49
N THR A 45 -7.58 5.13 -9.29
CA THR A 45 -7.84 6.03 -10.43
C THR A 45 -7.97 7.49 -9.96
N ASP A 46 -8.72 7.73 -8.91
CA ASP A 46 -8.90 9.07 -8.35
C ASP A 46 -7.59 9.62 -7.77
N ASN A 47 -6.79 8.78 -7.10
CA ASN A 47 -5.49 9.16 -6.57
C ASN A 47 -4.48 9.47 -7.69
N ILE A 48 -4.44 8.68 -8.77
CA ILE A 48 -3.59 8.96 -9.94
C ILE A 48 -3.90 10.35 -10.50
N LYS A 49 -5.16 10.64 -10.79
CA LYS A 49 -5.59 11.94 -11.30
C LYS A 49 -5.21 13.07 -10.33
N ARG A 50 -5.52 12.89 -9.05
CA ARG A 50 -5.23 13.89 -8.03
C ARG A 50 -3.72 14.18 -7.93
N ALA A 51 -2.89 13.14 -7.84
CA ALA A 51 -1.43 13.28 -7.74
C ALA A 51 -0.87 14.01 -8.97
N TYR A 52 -1.29 13.59 -10.17
CA TYR A 52 -0.88 14.20 -11.42
C TYR A 52 -1.21 15.70 -11.47
N TYR A 53 -2.47 16.09 -11.29
CA TYR A 53 -2.86 17.50 -11.39
C TYR A 53 -2.35 18.36 -10.24
N THR A 54 -2.26 17.84 -9.03
CA THR A 54 -1.68 18.58 -7.90
C THR A 54 -0.20 18.86 -8.17
N ASN A 55 0.54 17.87 -8.65
CA ASN A 55 1.96 18.03 -8.93
C ASN A 55 2.22 18.99 -10.11
N LEU A 56 1.41 18.92 -11.18
CA LEU A 56 1.46 19.89 -12.26
C LEU A 56 1.25 21.34 -11.76
N PHE A 57 0.26 21.54 -10.90
CA PHE A 57 0.00 22.85 -10.30
C PHE A 57 1.17 23.33 -9.46
N ASP A 58 1.75 22.47 -8.63
CA ASP A 58 2.91 22.80 -7.79
C ASP A 58 4.13 23.15 -8.64
N ILE A 59 4.38 22.43 -9.74
CA ILE A 59 5.47 22.73 -10.67
C ILE A 59 5.25 24.09 -11.35
N GLN A 60 4.04 24.36 -11.86
CA GLN A 60 3.70 25.63 -12.49
C GLN A 60 3.89 26.81 -11.53
N GLN A 61 3.46 26.67 -10.29
CA GLN A 61 3.70 27.68 -9.26
C GLN A 61 5.18 27.88 -8.98
N GLY A 62 5.95 26.78 -8.87
CA GLY A 62 7.39 26.84 -8.61
C GLY A 62 8.18 27.49 -9.75
N LEU A 63 7.72 27.35 -10.99
CA LEU A 63 8.35 27.95 -12.18
C LEU A 63 7.80 29.36 -12.50
N GLY A 64 6.71 29.77 -11.86
CA GLY A 64 6.06 31.06 -12.16
C GLY A 64 5.44 31.14 -13.56
N VAL A 65 5.17 30.00 -14.22
CA VAL A 65 4.61 29.91 -15.57
C VAL A 65 3.37 29.02 -15.59
N GLY A 66 2.34 29.46 -16.29
CA GLY A 66 1.16 28.64 -16.58
C GLY A 66 1.34 27.92 -17.91
N PHE A 67 1.15 26.60 -17.90
CA PHE A 67 1.07 25.83 -19.15
C PHE A 67 -0.36 25.41 -19.41
N ASN A 68 -0.73 25.24 -20.68
CA ASN A 68 -1.91 24.47 -21.02
C ASN A 68 -1.61 23.00 -20.72
N VAL A 69 -2.26 22.46 -19.72
CA VAL A 69 -2.09 21.07 -19.31
C VAL A 69 -3.08 20.21 -20.08
N ALA A 70 -2.59 19.19 -20.77
CA ALA A 70 -3.43 18.17 -21.37
C ALA A 70 -4.12 17.33 -20.28
N GLN A 71 -5.32 16.85 -20.57
CA GLN A 71 -5.96 15.87 -19.71
C GLN A 71 -5.12 14.59 -19.71
N MET A 72 -4.84 14.03 -18.50
CA MET A 72 -4.10 12.78 -18.39
C MET A 72 -4.78 11.68 -19.23
N PRO A 73 -4.07 11.05 -20.18
CA PRO A 73 -4.64 10.04 -21.05
C PRO A 73 -5.12 8.81 -20.25
N VAL A 74 -6.25 8.24 -20.68
CA VAL A 74 -6.85 7.08 -20.00
C VAL A 74 -5.96 5.84 -20.09
N ASP A 75 -5.24 5.67 -21.19
CA ASP A 75 -4.27 4.59 -21.40
C ASP A 75 -3.12 4.65 -20.40
N VAL A 76 -2.59 5.83 -20.11
CA VAL A 76 -1.55 6.02 -19.07
C VAL A 76 -2.07 5.63 -17.68
N ILE A 77 -3.32 6.01 -17.34
CA ILE A 77 -3.95 5.55 -16.09
C ILE A 77 -4.04 4.02 -16.06
N GLN A 78 -4.44 3.41 -17.16
CA GLN A 78 -4.54 1.95 -17.28
C GLN A 78 -3.17 1.26 -17.18
N GLU A 79 -2.13 1.86 -17.75
CA GLU A 79 -0.77 1.36 -17.68
C GLU A 79 -0.26 1.36 -16.24
N ILE A 80 -0.42 2.47 -15.51
CA ILE A 80 -0.05 2.57 -14.08
C ILE A 80 -0.80 1.51 -13.27
N LEU A 81 -2.11 1.36 -13.48
CA LEU A 81 -2.92 0.39 -12.76
C LEU A 81 -2.54 -1.08 -13.06
N LYS A 82 -2.09 -1.39 -14.27
CA LYS A 82 -1.73 -2.74 -14.72
C LYS A 82 -0.28 -3.11 -14.47
N ASN A 83 0.57 -2.17 -14.11
CA ASN A 83 1.99 -2.41 -13.91
C ASN A 83 2.25 -3.40 -12.77
N ASN A 84 3.13 -4.36 -13.04
CA ASN A 84 3.56 -5.39 -12.10
C ASN A 84 4.86 -4.98 -11.37
N TRP A 85 4.98 -3.74 -10.96
CA TRP A 85 6.20 -3.15 -10.38
C TRP A 85 6.88 -3.99 -9.30
N SER A 86 6.14 -4.83 -8.60
CA SER A 86 6.65 -5.69 -7.53
C SER A 86 6.35 -7.19 -7.77
N GLY A 87 6.29 -7.59 -9.04
CA GLY A 87 6.13 -8.98 -9.47
C GLY A 87 4.70 -9.49 -9.55
N LYS A 88 3.71 -8.81 -8.98
CA LYS A 88 2.28 -9.16 -9.08
C LYS A 88 1.42 -7.90 -9.12
N HIS A 89 0.44 -7.88 -10.01
CA HIS A 89 -0.62 -6.86 -10.05
C HIS A 89 -1.42 -6.85 -8.74
N PHE A 90 -1.91 -5.67 -8.30
CA PHE A 90 -2.62 -5.54 -7.02
C PHE A 90 -3.84 -6.47 -6.90
N SER A 91 -4.62 -6.64 -7.98
CA SER A 91 -5.78 -7.52 -7.97
C SER A 91 -5.39 -9.00 -7.76
N LYS A 92 -4.26 -9.45 -8.32
CA LYS A 92 -3.75 -10.81 -8.06
C LYS A 92 -3.32 -10.99 -6.60
N ARG A 93 -2.88 -9.92 -5.95
CA ARG A 93 -2.57 -9.94 -4.51
C ARG A 93 -3.81 -10.00 -3.65
N VAL A 94 -4.86 -9.25 -4.03
CA VAL A 94 -6.17 -9.34 -3.36
C VAL A 94 -6.69 -10.76 -3.46
N TRP A 95 -6.72 -11.35 -4.65
CA TRP A 95 -7.14 -12.74 -4.84
C TRP A 95 -6.32 -13.72 -4.01
N HIS A 96 -4.99 -13.59 -4.02
CA HIS A 96 -4.12 -14.47 -3.23
C HIS A 96 -4.37 -14.35 -1.73
N ASN A 97 -4.47 -13.13 -1.20
CA ASN A 97 -4.76 -12.91 0.23
C ASN A 97 -6.11 -13.51 0.61
N THR A 98 -7.11 -13.36 -0.25
CA THR A 98 -8.46 -13.90 -0.05
C THR A 98 -8.49 -15.43 -0.10
N ASP A 99 -7.73 -16.06 -1.01
CA ASP A 99 -7.62 -17.51 -1.09
C ASP A 99 -6.92 -18.09 0.15
N VAL A 100 -5.87 -17.44 0.65
CA VAL A 100 -5.20 -17.82 1.90
C VAL A 100 -6.17 -17.71 3.07
N LEU A 101 -6.90 -16.59 3.18
CA LEU A 101 -7.89 -16.39 4.21
C LEU A 101 -9.01 -17.45 4.16
N ALA A 102 -9.54 -17.73 2.97
CA ALA A 102 -10.58 -18.75 2.79
C ALA A 102 -10.13 -20.13 3.28
N LYS A 103 -8.90 -20.55 2.93
CA LYS A 103 -8.33 -21.82 3.41
C LYS A 103 -8.20 -21.85 4.94
N GLN A 104 -7.68 -20.79 5.53
CA GLN A 104 -7.51 -20.70 6.98
C GLN A 104 -8.85 -20.73 7.71
N LEU A 105 -9.87 -20.03 7.19
CA LEU A 105 -11.24 -20.08 7.73
C LEU A 105 -11.82 -21.50 7.65
N GLU A 106 -11.64 -22.18 6.51
CA GLU A 106 -12.06 -23.57 6.31
C GLU A 106 -11.38 -24.51 7.31
N GLU A 107 -10.06 -24.38 7.52
CA GLU A 107 -9.30 -25.19 8.47
C GLU A 107 -9.77 -25.00 9.91
N VAL A 108 -9.99 -23.76 10.37
CA VAL A 108 -10.48 -23.47 11.73
C VAL A 108 -11.87 -24.05 11.94
N ILE A 109 -12.78 -23.88 10.98
CA ILE A 109 -14.14 -24.39 11.06
C ILE A 109 -14.12 -25.92 11.09
N THR A 110 -13.38 -26.56 10.17
CA THR A 110 -13.29 -28.01 10.07
C THR A 110 -12.67 -28.62 11.33
N SER A 111 -11.50 -28.14 11.72
CA SER A 111 -10.79 -28.59 12.92
C SER A 111 -11.63 -28.36 14.19
N GLY A 112 -12.29 -27.20 14.28
CA GLY A 112 -13.15 -26.87 15.41
C GLY A 112 -14.34 -27.82 15.56
N LEU A 113 -15.03 -28.12 14.45
CA LEU A 113 -16.17 -29.05 14.46
C LEU A 113 -15.73 -30.47 14.73
N MET A 114 -14.61 -30.93 14.20
CA MET A 114 -14.08 -32.28 14.43
C MET A 114 -13.57 -32.47 15.86
N SER A 115 -12.93 -31.47 16.44
CA SER A 115 -12.38 -31.54 17.81
C SER A 115 -13.37 -31.15 18.90
N GLY A 116 -14.63 -30.84 18.54
CA GLY A 116 -15.65 -30.45 19.51
C GLY A 116 -15.41 -29.12 20.21
N LYS A 117 -14.67 -28.21 19.56
CA LYS A 117 -14.44 -26.84 20.08
C LYS A 117 -15.77 -26.11 20.26
N SER A 118 -15.90 -25.33 21.32
CA SER A 118 -17.06 -24.48 21.50
C SER A 118 -17.12 -23.39 20.42
N SER A 119 -18.31 -22.95 20.03
CA SER A 119 -18.55 -21.87 19.09
C SER A 119 -17.80 -20.58 19.49
N ARG A 120 -17.67 -20.32 20.80
CA ARG A 120 -16.94 -19.17 21.34
C ARG A 120 -15.44 -19.25 21.01
N ARG A 121 -14.83 -20.42 21.12
CA ARG A 121 -13.41 -20.61 20.82
C ARG A 121 -13.15 -20.53 19.33
N MET A 122 -13.98 -21.13 18.50
CA MET A 122 -13.90 -20.98 17.04
C MET A 122 -14.07 -19.52 16.62
N ALA A 123 -15.03 -18.79 17.20
CA ALA A 123 -15.21 -17.36 16.91
C ALA A 123 -14.00 -16.50 17.30
N GLN A 124 -13.28 -16.84 18.35
CA GLN A 124 -12.05 -16.17 18.73
C GLN A 124 -10.94 -16.44 17.71
N GLU A 125 -10.71 -17.69 17.32
CA GLU A 125 -9.72 -18.06 16.30
C GLU A 125 -10.03 -17.40 14.95
N LEU A 126 -11.31 -17.34 14.54
CA LEU A 126 -11.75 -16.63 13.34
C LEU A 126 -11.50 -15.12 13.40
N ARG A 127 -11.66 -14.52 14.58
CA ARG A 127 -11.37 -13.08 14.78
C ARG A 127 -9.89 -12.78 14.58
N GLU A 128 -9.01 -13.59 15.17
CA GLU A 128 -7.55 -13.44 15.01
C GLU A 128 -7.12 -13.55 13.54
N LEU A 129 -7.72 -14.48 12.78
CA LEU A 129 -7.49 -14.61 11.35
C LEU A 129 -7.99 -13.41 10.54
N THR A 130 -9.19 -12.90 10.86
CA THR A 130 -9.75 -11.71 10.19
C THR A 130 -8.96 -10.44 10.49
N ASP A 131 -8.42 -10.29 11.69
CA ASP A 131 -7.54 -9.17 12.04
C ASP A 131 -6.21 -9.24 11.28
N TYR A 132 -5.64 -10.43 11.09
CA TYR A 132 -4.48 -10.61 10.23
C TYR A 132 -4.79 -10.29 8.75
N GLY A 133 -5.94 -10.74 8.24
CA GLY A 133 -6.41 -10.40 6.90
C GLY A 133 -6.56 -8.90 6.70
N LYS A 134 -7.14 -8.19 7.67
CA LYS A 134 -7.27 -6.73 7.67
C LYS A 134 -5.90 -6.04 7.61
N PHE A 135 -4.92 -6.48 8.38
CA PHE A 135 -3.55 -5.95 8.35
C PHE A 135 -2.89 -6.16 6.97
N ALA A 136 -3.09 -7.34 6.35
CA ALA A 136 -2.56 -7.63 5.02
C ALA A 136 -3.19 -6.72 3.95
N CYS A 137 -4.50 -6.47 4.01
CA CYS A 137 -5.20 -5.54 3.13
C CYS A 137 -4.72 -4.09 3.33
N GLU A 138 -4.60 -3.62 4.56
CA GLU A 138 -4.07 -2.27 4.84
C GLU A 138 -2.65 -2.09 4.31
N ARG A 139 -1.80 -3.11 4.47
CA ARG A 139 -0.44 -3.11 3.94
C ARG A 139 -0.43 -3.01 2.43
N LEU A 140 -1.29 -3.79 1.75
CA LEU A 140 -1.41 -3.77 0.30
C LEU A 140 -1.88 -2.39 -0.19
N ILE A 141 -3.00 -1.88 0.33
CA ILE A 141 -3.57 -0.60 -0.06
C ILE A 141 -2.55 0.53 0.12
N ARG A 142 -1.87 0.60 1.25
CA ARG A 142 -0.84 1.64 1.50
C ARG A 142 0.32 1.57 0.53
N THR A 143 0.80 0.36 0.24
CA THR A 143 1.94 0.17 -0.65
C THR A 143 1.58 0.52 -2.08
N GLU A 144 0.42 0.05 -2.56
CA GLU A 144 -0.08 0.37 -3.90
C GLU A 144 -0.42 1.86 -4.05
N THR A 145 -1.02 2.48 -3.02
CA THR A 145 -1.27 3.95 -3.03
C THR A 145 0.04 4.72 -3.17
N THR A 146 1.11 4.33 -2.47
CA THR A 146 2.42 4.96 -2.63
C THR A 146 2.95 4.78 -4.05
N TYR A 147 2.83 3.59 -4.62
CA TYR A 147 3.24 3.32 -6.00
C TYR A 147 2.50 4.21 -7.00
N ILE A 148 1.16 4.16 -7.02
CA ILE A 148 0.37 4.90 -8.02
C ILE A 148 0.53 6.42 -7.90
N THR A 149 0.70 6.94 -6.68
CA THR A 149 0.96 8.36 -6.45
C THR A 149 2.29 8.77 -7.08
N ASN A 150 3.37 8.06 -6.79
CA ASN A 150 4.69 8.38 -7.35
C ASN A 150 4.75 8.14 -8.87
N ALA A 151 4.09 7.11 -9.39
CA ALA A 151 3.99 6.90 -10.83
C ALA A 151 3.26 8.05 -11.54
N ALA A 152 2.18 8.56 -10.95
CA ALA A 152 1.46 9.73 -11.47
C ALA A 152 2.29 11.02 -11.38
N GLU A 153 3.10 11.18 -10.33
CA GLU A 153 4.06 12.29 -10.21
C GLU A 153 5.11 12.24 -11.34
N ILE A 154 5.65 11.06 -11.66
CA ILE A 154 6.58 10.89 -12.80
C ILE A 154 5.93 11.33 -14.12
N GLU A 155 4.67 10.96 -14.38
CA GLU A 155 3.97 11.40 -15.60
C GLU A 155 3.79 12.93 -15.64
N SER A 156 3.54 13.58 -14.48
CA SER A 156 3.49 15.04 -14.42
C SER A 156 4.86 15.70 -14.65
N TYR A 157 5.97 15.07 -14.23
CA TYR A 157 7.32 15.54 -14.54
C TYR A 157 7.59 15.49 -16.05
N LYS A 158 7.22 14.39 -16.71
CA LYS A 158 7.34 14.25 -18.17
C LYS A 158 6.54 15.33 -18.91
N GLU A 159 5.29 15.56 -18.51
CA GLU A 159 4.43 16.60 -19.10
C GLU A 159 5.03 17.99 -18.97
N CYS A 160 5.64 18.30 -17.81
CA CYS A 160 6.34 19.56 -17.56
C CYS A 160 7.77 19.62 -18.13
N ARG A 161 8.24 18.57 -18.82
CA ARG A 161 9.63 18.45 -19.32
C ARG A 161 10.67 18.61 -18.21
N ILE A 162 10.39 18.03 -17.05
CA ILE A 162 11.32 17.96 -15.93
C ILE A 162 12.20 16.73 -16.13
N ASP A 163 13.51 16.91 -16.22
CA ASP A 163 14.44 15.82 -16.50
C ASP A 163 14.82 15.02 -15.26
N ARG A 164 14.72 15.62 -14.07
CA ARG A 164 15.20 15.01 -12.82
C ARG A 164 14.21 15.17 -11.68
N TYR A 165 14.21 14.21 -10.77
CA TYR A 165 13.49 14.27 -9.50
C TYR A 165 14.40 13.95 -8.34
N ILE A 166 14.02 14.39 -7.15
CA ILE A 166 14.71 14.11 -5.89
C ILE A 166 13.85 13.18 -5.03
N PHE A 167 14.47 12.16 -4.46
CA PHE A 167 13.82 11.23 -3.54
C PHE A 167 13.68 11.87 -2.14
N ILE A 168 12.51 11.80 -1.54
CA ILE A 168 12.19 12.40 -0.24
C ILE A 168 11.73 11.30 0.72
N ALA A 169 12.58 10.91 1.64
CA ALA A 169 12.20 9.97 2.70
C ALA A 169 11.44 10.70 3.84
N THR A 170 10.62 9.98 4.57
CA THR A 170 9.98 10.51 5.78
C THR A 170 11.02 10.65 6.89
N LEU A 171 11.06 11.79 7.59
CA LEU A 171 11.96 12.02 8.73
C LEU A 171 11.32 11.50 10.03
N ASP A 172 11.46 10.19 10.26
CA ASP A 172 11.09 9.53 11.53
C ASP A 172 11.89 8.25 11.76
N LEU A 173 11.81 7.67 12.97
CA LEU A 173 12.55 6.46 13.35
C LEU A 173 12.08 5.19 12.61
N ARG A 174 10.87 5.19 12.01
CA ARG A 174 10.30 4.05 11.30
C ARG A 174 10.69 4.00 9.82
N THR A 175 11.43 4.99 9.34
CA THR A 175 11.93 5.00 7.97
C THR A 175 13.01 3.93 7.81
N SER A 176 12.85 3.06 6.82
CA SER A 176 13.77 1.94 6.54
C SER A 176 15.16 2.43 6.14
N SER A 177 16.19 1.61 6.35
CA SER A 177 17.57 1.90 5.91
C SER A 177 17.63 2.23 4.43
N VAL A 178 16.98 1.42 3.59
CA VAL A 178 16.91 1.64 2.14
C VAL A 178 16.38 3.04 1.80
N CYS A 179 15.26 3.47 2.40
CA CYS A 179 14.75 4.82 2.14
C CYS A 179 15.62 5.94 2.69
N ARG A 180 16.37 5.68 3.79
CA ARG A 180 17.34 6.65 4.35
C ARG A 180 18.52 6.90 3.41
N GLU A 181 18.99 5.82 2.77
CA GLU A 181 20.10 5.87 1.80
C GLU A 181 19.73 6.64 0.52
N HIS A 182 18.48 6.54 0.09
CA HIS A 182 17.96 7.27 -1.07
C HIS A 182 17.55 8.72 -0.74
N ASP A 183 17.48 9.10 0.55
CA ASP A 183 16.99 10.43 0.92
C ASP A 183 17.88 11.53 0.35
N ARG A 184 17.32 12.40 -0.45
CA ARG A 184 17.98 13.51 -1.16
C ARG A 184 18.78 13.10 -2.40
N GLU A 185 18.78 11.83 -2.78
CA GLU A 185 19.37 11.42 -4.05
C GLU A 185 18.53 11.93 -5.23
N VAL A 186 19.21 12.36 -6.29
CA VAL A 186 18.60 12.91 -7.50
C VAL A 186 18.71 11.90 -8.64
N TYR A 187 17.57 11.61 -9.26
CA TYR A 187 17.46 10.63 -10.34
C TYR A 187 16.88 11.26 -11.61
N GLU A 188 17.19 10.67 -12.75
CA GLU A 188 16.61 11.03 -14.04
C GLU A 188 15.18 10.48 -14.13
N VAL A 189 14.23 11.28 -14.61
CA VAL A 189 12.82 10.89 -14.78
C VAL A 189 12.67 9.71 -15.74
N GLU A 190 13.46 9.67 -16.79
CA GLU A 190 13.50 8.60 -17.79
C GLU A 190 13.94 7.23 -17.22
N LYS A 191 14.70 7.25 -16.11
CA LYS A 191 15.22 6.06 -15.43
C LYS A 191 14.46 5.73 -14.15
N ALA A 192 13.27 6.32 -13.97
CA ALA A 192 12.44 6.06 -12.79
C ALA A 192 11.92 4.63 -12.80
N GLU A 193 12.26 3.86 -11.78
CA GLU A 193 11.88 2.47 -11.62
C GLU A 193 11.39 2.20 -10.19
N ALA A 194 10.11 1.83 -10.06
CA ALA A 194 9.51 1.52 -8.77
C ALA A 194 10.19 0.31 -8.11
N GLY A 195 10.52 0.43 -6.84
CA GLY A 195 11.26 -0.60 -6.11
C GLY A 195 12.77 -0.47 -6.19
N VAL A 196 13.31 0.38 -7.08
CA VAL A 196 14.75 0.63 -7.27
C VAL A 196 15.13 2.04 -6.83
N ASN A 197 14.61 3.07 -7.49
CA ASN A 197 14.89 4.48 -7.21
C ASN A 197 13.63 5.33 -7.05
N LEU A 198 12.47 4.78 -7.42
CA LEU A 198 11.16 5.40 -7.25
C LEU A 198 10.37 4.70 -6.14
N PRO A 199 9.79 5.44 -5.16
CA PRO A 199 8.94 4.79 -4.16
C PRO A 199 7.72 4.08 -4.77
N PRO A 200 7.27 2.96 -4.14
CA PRO A 200 7.73 2.39 -2.89
C PRO A 200 8.94 1.47 -3.07
N LEU A 201 9.92 1.53 -2.20
CA LEU A 201 11.06 0.62 -2.18
C LEU A 201 10.79 -0.66 -1.36
N HIS A 202 9.76 -0.65 -0.52
CA HIS A 202 9.37 -1.76 0.35
C HIS A 202 7.90 -1.63 0.77
N PRO A 203 7.27 -2.68 1.30
CA PRO A 203 5.92 -2.59 1.87
C PRO A 203 5.81 -1.49 2.94
N HIS A 204 4.70 -0.77 2.97
CA HIS A 204 4.45 0.39 3.84
C HIS A 204 5.42 1.57 3.63
N CYS A 205 6.09 1.66 2.50
CA CYS A 205 6.93 2.80 2.16
C CYS A 205 6.11 4.11 2.24
N ARG A 206 6.71 5.16 2.81
CA ARG A 206 6.09 6.48 2.98
C ARG A 206 6.89 7.59 2.32
N SER A 207 7.88 7.20 1.53
CA SER A 207 8.69 8.12 0.75
C SER A 207 7.91 8.61 -0.47
N THR A 208 8.28 9.75 -0.98
CA THR A 208 7.73 10.37 -2.19
C THR A 208 8.85 10.97 -3.01
N THR A 209 8.51 11.58 -4.13
CA THR A 209 9.43 12.32 -4.97
C THR A 209 9.07 13.80 -5.07
N ARG A 210 9.96 14.59 -5.62
CA ARG A 210 9.70 15.98 -6.00
C ARG A 210 10.48 16.31 -7.26
N ALA A 211 9.91 17.15 -8.12
CA ALA A 211 10.64 17.72 -9.27
C ALA A 211 11.92 18.42 -8.80
N TYR A 212 13.07 18.13 -9.43
CA TYR A 212 14.33 18.75 -9.11
C TYR A 212 14.69 19.80 -10.16
N LEU A 213 14.54 21.06 -9.79
CA LEU A 213 14.82 22.23 -10.63
C LEU A 213 16.16 22.92 -10.28
N GLY A 214 17.00 22.23 -9.52
CA GLY A 214 18.25 22.73 -8.97
C GLY A 214 18.19 22.92 -7.44
N GLU A 215 19.34 23.19 -6.83
CA GLU A 215 19.44 23.28 -5.36
C GLU A 215 18.62 24.42 -4.75
N SER A 216 18.44 25.52 -5.47
CA SER A 216 17.64 26.67 -5.01
C SER A 216 16.17 26.32 -4.74
N THR A 217 15.60 25.34 -5.44
CA THR A 217 14.19 24.91 -5.23
C THR A 217 13.94 24.24 -3.89
N LEU A 218 14.98 23.86 -3.18
CA LEU A 218 14.88 23.19 -1.89
C LEU A 218 15.00 24.14 -0.70
N ASN A 219 15.56 25.33 -0.91
CA ASN A 219 15.85 26.30 0.14
C ASN A 219 14.57 26.94 0.70
N ASP A 220 13.55 27.12 -0.15
CA ASP A 220 12.30 27.81 0.22
C ASP A 220 11.20 26.88 0.74
N ILE A 221 11.45 25.57 0.76
CA ILE A 221 10.48 24.59 1.22
C ILE A 221 10.81 24.08 2.61
N LYS A 222 9.75 23.63 3.29
CA LYS A 222 9.86 22.93 4.57
C LYS A 222 9.43 21.48 4.40
N ARG A 223 10.14 20.57 5.05
CA ARG A 223 9.72 19.16 5.12
C ARG A 223 9.25 18.83 6.54
N ARG A 224 8.33 17.90 6.61
CA ARG A 224 7.75 17.45 7.86
C ARG A 224 8.59 16.34 8.48
N ALA A 225 8.95 16.53 9.75
CA ALA A 225 9.61 15.54 10.58
C ALA A 225 8.71 15.10 11.73
N ARG A 226 9.01 13.96 12.33
CA ARG A 226 8.33 13.46 13.52
C ARG A 226 9.31 13.41 14.68
N ASP A 227 8.93 14.03 15.79
CA ASP A 227 9.70 13.99 17.02
C ASP A 227 9.82 12.55 17.53
N PRO A 228 11.05 12.08 17.83
CA PRO A 228 11.30 10.70 18.24
C PRO A 228 10.63 10.29 19.55
N GLU A 229 10.48 11.23 20.50
CA GLU A 229 9.96 10.98 21.84
C GLU A 229 8.44 11.16 21.88
N THR A 230 7.96 12.32 21.42
CA THR A 230 6.55 12.69 21.54
C THR A 230 5.68 12.17 20.40
N GLY A 231 6.29 11.76 19.28
CA GLY A 231 5.58 11.36 18.07
C GLY A 231 4.86 12.50 17.33
N LYS A 232 4.96 13.76 17.84
CA LYS A 232 4.35 14.94 17.20
C LYS A 232 5.14 15.34 15.95
N THR A 233 4.45 15.92 14.98
CA THR A 233 5.10 16.41 13.76
C THR A 233 5.51 17.87 13.88
N TYR A 234 6.65 18.21 13.28
CA TYR A 234 7.17 19.57 13.17
C TYR A 234 7.81 19.79 11.80
N LEU A 235 8.12 21.05 11.48
CA LEU A 235 8.71 21.42 10.21
C LEU A 235 10.22 21.65 10.38
N VAL A 236 10.98 21.17 9.42
CA VAL A 236 12.43 21.41 9.27
C VAL A 236 12.70 22.01 7.90
N PRO A 237 13.88 22.64 7.67
CA PRO A 237 14.29 23.10 6.36
C PRO A 237 14.21 21.99 5.30
N GLY A 238 13.86 22.35 4.06
CA GLY A 238 13.70 21.38 2.97
C GLY A 238 14.98 20.68 2.57
N GLU A 239 16.12 21.35 2.73
CA GLU A 239 17.45 20.83 2.44
C GLU A 239 17.95 19.81 3.49
N MET A 240 17.34 19.72 4.68
CA MET A 240 17.77 18.81 5.74
C MET A 240 17.62 17.35 5.32
N ALA A 241 18.73 16.63 5.14
CA ALA A 241 18.73 15.20 4.86
C ALA A 241 18.38 14.37 6.09
N TYR A 242 17.97 13.09 5.90
CA TYR A 242 17.66 12.16 6.98
C TYR A 242 18.82 12.03 7.99
N LYS A 243 20.06 11.91 7.50
CA LYS A 243 21.25 11.78 8.33
C LYS A 243 21.42 12.98 9.27
N GLN A 244 21.28 14.21 8.73
CA GLN A 244 21.37 15.45 9.51
C GLN A 244 20.25 15.55 10.55
N TRP A 245 19.02 15.17 10.16
CA TRP A 245 17.90 15.12 11.07
C TRP A 245 18.16 14.13 12.21
N TYR A 246 18.64 12.93 11.89
CA TYR A 246 18.91 11.87 12.88
C TYR A 246 20.00 12.29 13.86
N GLU A 247 21.11 12.84 13.37
CA GLU A 247 22.21 13.33 14.20
C GLU A 247 21.71 14.45 15.16
N LYS A 248 20.95 15.42 14.64
CA LYS A 248 20.53 16.59 15.43
C LYS A 248 19.42 16.30 16.43
N PHE A 249 18.44 15.48 16.07
CA PHE A 249 17.21 15.31 16.86
C PHE A 249 17.08 13.95 17.54
N VAL A 250 17.96 12.99 17.24
CA VAL A 250 17.96 11.68 17.85
C VAL A 250 19.24 11.49 18.68
N VAL A 251 20.43 11.67 18.07
CA VAL A 251 21.71 11.41 18.76
C VAL A 251 22.07 12.52 19.74
N GLN A 252 21.93 13.80 19.36
CA GLN A 252 22.33 14.94 20.21
C GLN A 252 21.33 15.27 21.32
N LYS A 253 20.11 14.72 21.28
CA LYS A 253 19.11 14.90 22.34
C LYS A 253 19.10 13.78 23.39
N GLY A 254 19.76 12.65 23.15
CA GLY A 254 19.94 11.55 24.09
C GLY A 254 21.29 11.67 24.78
#